data_a07f45f9d2c660104fe66bf0e716ce12
#
_entry.id   a07f45f9d2c660104fe66bf0e716ce12
#
_cell.length_a   1.000
_cell.length_b   1.000
_cell.length_c   1.000
_cell.angle_alpha   90.00
_cell.angle_beta   90.00
_cell.angle_gamma   90.00
#
_symmetry.space_group_name_H-M   'P 1'
#
loop_
_entity.id
_entity.type
_entity.pdbx_description
1 polymer ?
#
loop_
_entity_poly.entity_id
_entity_poly.type
_entity_poly.pdbx_seq_one_letter_code
_entity_poly.pdbx_strand_id
1 'polypeptide(L)'
;MLGFAACRLRQEKGLKRGVMSKKNEIQNPITEGVIWQQLLLFFFPILFGTFFQQLYNAADAMIVGRFVGKEALSAVGGSTGMLTQMIVGFFVGLSSGASVIISQYYGAKRPEMVGYAVHTAVAFSVVSGLVMTAVGIPLAPIMLTAMGTPEDVVGLSVEYLRIYFAGMVANLIYNTGAAILRAVGDSKRPLHILMFSCLINIALDILLVVMCGLGVKGAAIATILSQLLSAVLVCICLMRAQDMYRLEWKQVRLDQRMLKRIVRIGFPAGLQSVMYGSSNVIIQAGINSLGTNTVAAWAAYSKIDAVFWMMVNSFGIAITTFVGQNYGAGKTDRVHKGVRSCMKMTVISSALMSVLIYNWGIYAYELFTTDKEVVSIGIDMMRYLSRFYVTYVAIEILSGALQGVGDCWIPMMLCCVGVCALRVGWILIAVPLDRNIFTIMFSYPLTWVITTILFAVYYLKYSRLRVRRKNS
;
A
#
# COMPACT_ATOMS: atom_id res chain seq x y z
N MET A 1 -62.99 26.50 16.92
CA MET A 1 -62.51 25.29 16.21
C MET A 1 -61.24 25.49 15.36
N LEU A 2 -60.85 26.69 14.96
CA LEU A 2 -59.63 26.93 14.13
C LEU A 2 -58.28 26.90 14.89
N GLY A 3 -58.28 27.09 16.22
CA GLY A 3 -57.02 27.04 17.02
C GLY A 3 -56.45 25.64 17.28
N PHE A 4 -57.29 24.61 17.31
CA PHE A 4 -56.84 23.21 17.54
C PHE A 4 -56.23 22.55 16.30
N ALA A 5 -56.68 22.97 15.09
CA ALA A 5 -56.12 22.47 13.85
C ALA A 5 -54.69 23.02 13.59
N ALA A 6 -54.42 24.26 13.95
CA ALA A 6 -53.09 24.88 13.80
C ALA A 6 -52.05 24.30 14.76
N CYS A 7 -52.47 23.90 15.96
CA CYS A 7 -51.58 23.26 16.94
C CYS A 7 -51.19 21.79 16.52
N ARG A 8 -52.14 21.03 15.95
CA ARG A 8 -51.91 19.69 15.41
C ARG A 8 -50.95 19.73 14.20
N LEU A 9 -51.12 20.68 13.29
CA LEU A 9 -50.22 20.83 12.12
C LEU A 9 -48.80 21.27 12.52
N ARG A 10 -48.64 22.05 13.61
CA ARG A 10 -47.32 22.37 14.17
C ARG A 10 -46.64 21.15 14.84
N GLN A 11 -47.40 20.33 15.56
CA GLN A 11 -46.88 19.11 16.15
C GLN A 11 -46.49 18.09 15.08
N GLU A 12 -47.30 17.86 14.03
CA GLU A 12 -46.94 16.98 12.92
C GLU A 12 -45.76 17.48 12.11
N LYS A 13 -45.62 18.78 11.88
CA LYS A 13 -44.43 19.36 11.25
C LYS A 13 -43.17 19.27 12.15
N GLY A 14 -43.34 19.40 13.47
CA GLY A 14 -42.25 19.18 14.44
C GLY A 14 -41.83 17.73 14.51
N LEU A 15 -42.77 16.78 14.51
CA LEU A 15 -42.49 15.35 14.47
C LEU A 15 -41.83 14.93 13.15
N LYS A 16 -42.32 15.42 12.00
CA LYS A 16 -41.71 15.14 10.69
C LYS A 16 -40.30 15.75 10.57
N ARG A 17 -40.06 16.95 11.12
CA ARG A 17 -38.70 17.52 11.20
C ARG A 17 -37.78 16.71 12.15
N GLY A 18 -38.28 16.24 13.27
CA GLY A 18 -37.54 15.39 14.19
C GLY A 18 -37.20 13.98 13.61
N VAL A 19 -38.16 13.42 12.83
CA VAL A 19 -37.93 12.13 12.13
C VAL A 19 -37.02 12.29 10.91
N MET A 20 -37.11 13.43 10.17
CA MET A 20 -36.17 13.73 9.09
C MET A 20 -34.78 14.10 9.60
N SER A 21 -34.65 14.72 10.79
CA SER A 21 -33.37 15.00 11.44
C SER A 21 -32.67 13.73 11.90
N LYS A 22 -33.40 12.70 12.37
CA LYS A 22 -32.82 11.39 12.71
C LYS A 22 -32.42 10.54 11.49
N LYS A 23 -32.99 10.83 10.31
CA LYS A 23 -32.67 10.07 9.08
C LYS A 23 -31.38 10.55 8.38
N ASN A 24 -30.80 11.68 8.80
CA ASN A 24 -29.55 12.23 8.26
C ASN A 24 -28.35 12.14 9.22
N GLU A 25 -28.43 11.38 10.30
CA GLU A 25 -27.22 10.92 10.96
C GLU A 25 -26.53 9.95 10.01
N ILE A 26 -25.43 10.39 9.44
CA ILE A 26 -24.54 9.54 8.63
C ILE A 26 -24.12 8.37 9.53
N GLN A 27 -24.80 7.23 9.38
CA GLN A 27 -24.42 5.99 10.06
C GLN A 27 -23.08 5.58 9.46
N ASN A 28 -22.01 5.68 10.25
CA ASN A 28 -20.70 5.21 9.83
C ASN A 28 -20.65 3.68 9.97
N PRO A 29 -20.77 2.92 8.86
CA PRO A 29 -20.88 1.46 8.92
C PRO A 29 -19.67 0.79 9.54
N ILE A 30 -18.47 1.41 9.46
CA ILE A 30 -17.23 0.87 10.06
C ILE A 30 -17.31 0.90 11.59
N THR A 31 -17.95 1.93 12.18
CA THR A 31 -18.07 2.05 13.63
C THR A 31 -19.32 1.38 14.22
N GLU A 32 -20.29 0.98 13.39
CA GLU A 32 -21.60 0.48 13.85
C GLU A 32 -22.00 -0.89 13.27
N GLY A 33 -21.56 -1.21 12.04
CA GLY A 33 -21.89 -2.46 11.35
C GLY A 33 -21.23 -3.73 11.92
N VAL A 34 -21.58 -4.88 11.37
CA VAL A 34 -20.98 -6.17 11.73
C VAL A 34 -19.50 -6.19 11.34
N ILE A 35 -18.62 -6.46 12.30
CA ILE A 35 -17.17 -6.25 12.18
C ILE A 35 -16.57 -6.98 10.97
N TRP A 36 -16.79 -8.30 10.86
CA TRP A 36 -16.18 -9.10 9.80
C TRP A 36 -16.69 -8.70 8.40
N GLN A 37 -17.98 -8.36 8.29
CA GLN A 37 -18.56 -7.89 7.02
C GLN A 37 -17.93 -6.56 6.58
N GLN A 38 -17.77 -5.62 7.52
CA GLN A 38 -17.14 -4.33 7.21
C GLN A 38 -15.68 -4.50 6.79
N LEU A 39 -14.93 -5.38 7.47
CA LEU A 39 -13.55 -5.68 7.09
C LEU A 39 -13.48 -6.30 5.69
N LEU A 40 -14.34 -7.24 5.32
CA LEU A 40 -14.35 -7.85 3.99
C LEU A 40 -14.81 -6.88 2.89
N LEU A 41 -15.87 -6.10 3.16
CA LEU A 41 -16.34 -5.08 2.21
C LEU A 41 -15.28 -4.02 1.91
N PHE A 42 -14.38 -3.79 2.85
CA PHE A 42 -13.26 -2.87 2.69
C PHE A 42 -12.05 -3.56 2.06
N PHE A 43 -11.77 -4.81 2.44
CA PHE A 43 -10.67 -5.61 1.95
C PHE A 43 -10.72 -5.88 0.44
N PHE A 44 -11.87 -6.38 -0.06
CA PHE A 44 -11.95 -6.78 -1.47
C PHE A 44 -11.65 -5.65 -2.46
N PRO A 45 -12.20 -4.42 -2.33
CA PRO A 45 -11.84 -3.35 -3.23
C PRO A 45 -10.35 -2.96 -3.17
N ILE A 46 -9.71 -3.07 -2.00
CA ILE A 46 -8.27 -2.79 -1.87
C ILE A 46 -7.47 -3.89 -2.58
N LEU A 47 -7.82 -5.16 -2.37
CA LEU A 47 -7.17 -6.30 -3.02
C LEU A 47 -7.26 -6.18 -4.54
N PHE A 48 -8.46 -5.94 -5.08
CA PHE A 48 -8.63 -5.75 -6.52
C PHE A 48 -7.91 -4.50 -7.04
N GLY A 49 -7.88 -3.41 -6.26
CA GLY A 49 -7.11 -2.23 -6.60
C GLY A 49 -5.62 -2.55 -6.74
N THR A 50 -5.05 -3.26 -5.77
CA THR A 50 -3.64 -3.69 -5.84
C THR A 50 -3.39 -4.65 -7.00
N PHE A 51 -4.34 -5.55 -7.29
CA PHE A 51 -4.26 -6.45 -8.45
C PHE A 51 -4.22 -5.67 -9.78
N PHE A 52 -5.11 -4.69 -9.98
CA PHE A 52 -5.09 -3.86 -11.19
C PHE A 52 -3.82 -3.03 -11.31
N GLN A 53 -3.25 -2.59 -10.18
CA GLN A 53 -1.96 -1.90 -10.18
C GLN A 53 -0.82 -2.83 -10.64
N GLN A 54 -0.82 -4.09 -10.23
CA GLN A 54 0.16 -5.07 -10.70
C GLN A 54 -0.04 -5.44 -12.17
N LEU A 55 -1.31 -5.55 -12.61
CA LEU A 55 -1.64 -5.78 -14.01
C LEU A 55 -1.14 -4.65 -14.91
N TYR A 56 -1.34 -3.41 -14.50
CA TYR A 56 -0.81 -2.22 -15.15
C TYR A 56 0.72 -2.29 -15.29
N ASN A 57 1.46 -2.53 -14.22
CA ASN A 57 2.93 -2.65 -14.26
C ASN A 57 3.40 -3.82 -15.16
N ALA A 58 2.65 -4.92 -15.17
CA ALA A 58 2.96 -6.06 -16.03
C ALA A 58 2.69 -5.77 -17.50
N ALA A 59 1.61 -5.04 -17.81
CA ALA A 59 1.29 -4.63 -19.18
C ALA A 59 2.34 -3.69 -19.75
N ASP A 60 2.77 -2.66 -19.00
CA ASP A 60 3.87 -1.76 -19.36
C ASP A 60 5.13 -2.56 -19.73
N ALA A 61 5.56 -3.46 -18.82
CA ALA A 61 6.76 -4.26 -19.03
C ALA A 61 6.64 -5.18 -20.26
N MET A 62 5.46 -5.77 -20.48
CA MET A 62 5.18 -6.64 -21.64
C MET A 62 5.23 -5.88 -22.96
N ILE A 63 4.59 -4.70 -23.03
CA ILE A 63 4.55 -3.87 -24.23
C ILE A 63 5.96 -3.36 -24.56
N VAL A 64 6.68 -2.82 -23.57
CA VAL A 64 8.05 -2.35 -23.78
C VAL A 64 8.98 -3.50 -24.19
N GLY A 65 8.92 -4.65 -23.48
CA GLY A 65 9.79 -5.78 -23.78
C GLY A 65 9.56 -6.38 -25.17
N ARG A 66 8.29 -6.45 -25.63
CA ARG A 66 7.92 -7.07 -26.90
C ARG A 66 8.16 -6.16 -28.11
N PHE A 67 7.91 -4.86 -27.97
CA PHE A 67 7.92 -3.92 -29.12
C PHE A 67 9.14 -3.03 -29.17
N VAL A 68 9.87 -2.82 -28.05
CA VAL A 68 11.06 -1.98 -28.02
C VAL A 68 12.35 -2.79 -27.87
N GLY A 69 12.32 -3.85 -27.04
CA GLY A 69 13.44 -4.77 -26.88
C GLY A 69 13.90 -4.95 -25.44
N LYS A 70 14.95 -5.77 -25.27
CA LYS A 70 15.44 -6.20 -23.96
C LYS A 70 16.10 -5.06 -23.15
N GLU A 71 16.82 -4.16 -23.84
CA GLU A 71 17.47 -2.99 -23.22
C GLU A 71 16.41 -2.04 -22.62
N ALA A 72 15.31 -1.81 -23.36
CA ALA A 72 14.20 -1.00 -22.91
C ALA A 72 13.45 -1.64 -21.73
N LEU A 73 13.24 -2.96 -21.76
CA LEU A 73 12.65 -3.70 -20.64
C LEU A 73 13.53 -3.59 -19.38
N SER A 74 14.85 -3.72 -19.55
CA SER A 74 15.81 -3.52 -18.46
C SER A 74 15.81 -2.08 -17.94
N ALA A 75 15.66 -1.10 -18.83
CA ALA A 75 15.58 0.32 -18.45
C ALA A 75 14.35 0.66 -17.62
N VAL A 76 13.20 0.05 -17.90
CA VAL A 76 11.94 0.30 -17.17
C VAL A 76 11.87 -0.54 -15.88
N GLY A 77 12.22 -1.82 -15.96
CA GLY A 77 12.02 -2.79 -14.88
C GLY A 77 13.20 -3.00 -13.93
N GLY A 78 14.43 -2.71 -14.37
CA GLY A 78 15.66 -2.96 -13.62
C GLY A 78 15.89 -1.99 -12.44
N SER A 79 17.05 -1.33 -12.40
CA SER A 79 17.40 -0.36 -11.34
C SER A 79 16.39 0.77 -11.21
N THR A 80 15.79 1.20 -12.32
CA THR A 80 14.74 2.22 -12.36
C THR A 80 13.48 1.77 -11.62
N GLY A 81 13.04 0.52 -11.84
CA GLY A 81 11.89 -0.07 -11.14
C GLY A 81 12.11 -0.15 -9.63
N MET A 82 13.30 -0.54 -9.19
CA MET A 82 13.66 -0.55 -7.76
C MET A 82 13.63 0.84 -7.14
N LEU A 83 14.22 1.83 -7.80
CA LEU A 83 14.23 3.22 -7.33
C LEU A 83 12.82 3.79 -7.23
N THR A 84 12.02 3.63 -8.27
CA THR A 84 10.64 4.13 -8.28
C THR A 84 9.81 3.47 -7.18
N GLN A 85 9.95 2.16 -6.98
CA GLN A 85 9.25 1.43 -5.92
C GLN A 85 9.64 1.92 -4.52
N MET A 86 10.93 2.16 -4.25
CA MET A 86 11.40 2.67 -2.97
C MET A 86 10.88 4.10 -2.70
N ILE A 87 10.96 4.99 -3.71
CA ILE A 87 10.51 6.38 -3.59
C ILE A 87 8.99 6.43 -3.41
N VAL A 88 8.24 5.75 -4.28
CA VAL A 88 6.77 5.69 -4.18
C VAL A 88 6.36 5.05 -2.86
N GLY A 89 7.01 3.94 -2.45
CA GLY A 89 6.77 3.27 -1.18
C GLY A 89 6.95 4.19 0.02
N PHE A 90 8.00 5.04 0.02
CA PHE A 90 8.20 6.06 1.04
C PHE A 90 7.02 7.04 1.14
N PHE A 91 6.58 7.58 0.00
CA PHE A 91 5.48 8.56 -0.02
C PHE A 91 4.11 7.93 0.24
N VAL A 92 3.89 6.69 -0.18
CA VAL A 92 2.67 5.92 0.20
C VAL A 92 2.63 5.72 1.71
N GLY A 93 3.77 5.35 2.33
CA GLY A 93 3.90 5.29 3.78
C GLY A 93 3.63 6.65 4.45
N LEU A 94 4.16 7.73 3.88
CA LEU A 94 3.93 9.08 4.38
C LEU A 94 2.45 9.49 4.27
N SER A 95 1.78 9.13 3.17
CA SER A 95 0.34 9.35 2.97
C SER A 95 -0.51 8.51 3.94
N SER A 96 -0.01 7.37 4.42
CA SER A 96 -0.69 6.57 5.43
C SER A 96 -0.85 7.35 6.75
N GLY A 97 0.08 8.25 7.08
CA GLY A 97 -0.02 9.14 8.22
C GLY A 97 -1.25 10.07 8.14
N ALA A 98 -1.54 10.61 6.95
CA ALA A 98 -2.76 11.38 6.72
C ALA A 98 -4.01 10.49 6.85
N SER A 99 -3.98 9.29 6.29
CA SER A 99 -5.08 8.32 6.40
C SER A 99 -5.42 8.00 7.85
N VAL A 100 -4.42 7.76 8.71
CA VAL A 100 -4.62 7.47 10.12
C VAL A 100 -5.26 8.65 10.85
N ILE A 101 -4.76 9.87 10.65
CA ILE A 101 -5.29 11.07 11.31
C ILE A 101 -6.71 11.35 10.85
N ILE A 102 -6.97 11.28 9.55
CA ILE A 102 -8.30 11.51 8.98
C ILE A 102 -9.28 10.46 9.50
N SER A 103 -8.90 9.17 9.52
CA SER A 103 -9.76 8.11 10.04
C SER A 103 -10.11 8.31 11.51
N GLN A 104 -9.15 8.74 12.35
CA GLN A 104 -9.40 9.04 13.76
C GLN A 104 -10.35 10.21 13.94
N TYR A 105 -10.15 11.34 13.24
CA TYR A 105 -11.03 12.49 13.34
C TYR A 105 -12.40 12.24 12.72
N TYR A 106 -12.45 11.47 11.63
CA TYR A 106 -13.71 11.05 11.02
C TYR A 106 -14.52 10.16 11.97
N GLY A 107 -13.88 9.18 12.59
CA GLY A 107 -14.52 8.37 13.63
C GLY A 107 -14.96 9.17 14.85
N ALA A 108 -14.20 10.19 15.23
CA ALA A 108 -14.55 11.12 16.31
C ALA A 108 -15.65 12.14 15.94
N LYS A 109 -16.16 12.12 14.70
CA LYS A 109 -17.16 13.07 14.16
C LYS A 109 -16.74 14.54 14.35
N ARG A 110 -15.44 14.85 14.04
CA ARG A 110 -14.87 16.21 14.13
C ARG A 110 -14.64 16.84 12.75
N PRO A 111 -15.64 17.47 12.12
CA PRO A 111 -15.57 17.92 10.72
C PRO A 111 -14.44 18.92 10.46
N GLU A 112 -14.24 19.89 11.37
CA GLU A 112 -13.18 20.89 11.20
C GLU A 112 -11.80 20.26 11.13
N MET A 113 -11.51 19.28 12.02
CA MET A 113 -10.21 18.62 12.08
C MET A 113 -9.99 17.69 10.88
N VAL A 114 -11.07 17.07 10.36
CA VAL A 114 -11.01 16.31 9.10
C VAL A 114 -10.67 17.24 7.95
N GLY A 115 -11.35 18.40 7.85
CA GLY A 115 -11.07 19.42 6.84
C GLY A 115 -9.61 19.88 6.88
N TYR A 116 -9.08 20.26 8.05
CA TYR A 116 -7.66 20.65 8.20
C TYR A 116 -6.71 19.53 7.76
N ALA A 117 -7.00 18.26 8.12
CA ALA A 117 -6.16 17.13 7.76
C ALA A 117 -6.17 16.86 6.25
N VAL A 118 -7.34 16.91 5.60
CA VAL A 118 -7.51 16.72 4.16
C VAL A 118 -6.76 17.80 3.36
N HIS A 119 -7.01 19.08 3.68
CA HIS A 119 -6.39 20.21 2.97
C HIS A 119 -4.87 20.23 3.17
N THR A 120 -4.38 19.95 4.39
CA THR A 120 -2.94 19.84 4.66
C THR A 120 -2.31 18.66 3.94
N ALA A 121 -2.97 17.49 3.88
CA ALA A 121 -2.44 16.32 3.18
C ALA A 121 -2.32 16.56 1.67
N VAL A 122 -3.32 17.19 1.05
CA VAL A 122 -3.26 17.56 -0.38
C VAL A 122 -2.18 18.62 -0.63
N ALA A 123 -2.11 19.67 0.19
CA ALA A 123 -1.05 20.68 0.07
C ALA A 123 0.35 20.06 0.20
N PHE A 124 0.51 19.15 1.16
CA PHE A 124 1.77 18.44 1.39
C PHE A 124 2.13 17.52 0.21
N SER A 125 1.17 16.83 -0.42
CA SER A 125 1.43 16.00 -1.59
C SER A 125 1.89 16.82 -2.79
N VAL A 126 1.30 18.02 -3.01
CA VAL A 126 1.74 18.94 -4.06
C VAL A 126 3.17 19.43 -3.81
N VAL A 127 3.45 19.93 -2.61
CA VAL A 127 4.80 20.43 -2.26
C VAL A 127 5.84 19.33 -2.37
N SER A 128 5.56 18.14 -1.80
CA SER A 128 6.47 17.00 -1.88
C SER A 128 6.70 16.53 -3.31
N GLY A 129 5.64 16.53 -4.14
CA GLY A 129 5.73 16.19 -5.55
C GLY A 129 6.62 17.17 -6.32
N LEU A 130 6.45 18.47 -6.09
CA LEU A 130 7.29 19.52 -6.70
C LEU A 130 8.76 19.40 -6.26
N VAL A 131 9.00 19.16 -4.98
CA VAL A 131 10.37 18.93 -4.46
C VAL A 131 10.98 17.70 -5.13
N MET A 132 10.23 16.58 -5.21
CA MET A 132 10.72 15.35 -5.85
C MET A 132 10.98 15.53 -7.35
N THR A 133 10.17 16.32 -8.04
CA THR A 133 10.41 16.69 -9.45
C THR A 133 11.69 17.51 -9.57
N ALA A 134 11.82 18.57 -8.78
CA ALA A 134 12.96 19.49 -8.84
C ALA A 134 14.29 18.82 -8.47
N VAL A 135 14.28 17.90 -7.51
CA VAL A 135 15.47 17.17 -7.03
C VAL A 135 15.71 15.90 -7.82
N GLY A 136 14.66 15.14 -8.14
CA GLY A 136 14.76 13.83 -8.78
C GLY A 136 15.25 13.90 -10.22
N ILE A 137 14.80 14.88 -11.01
CA ILE A 137 15.23 15.02 -12.41
C ILE A 137 16.75 15.21 -12.54
N PRO A 138 17.41 16.13 -11.82
CA PRO A 138 18.87 16.28 -11.90
C PRO A 138 19.63 15.13 -11.23
N LEU A 139 19.08 14.50 -10.19
CA LEU A 139 19.75 13.39 -9.51
C LEU A 139 19.58 12.03 -10.20
N ALA A 140 18.65 11.88 -11.14
CA ALA A 140 18.39 10.62 -11.84
C ALA A 140 19.64 9.92 -12.38
N PRO A 141 20.56 10.58 -13.11
CA PRO A 141 21.76 9.93 -13.60
C PRO A 141 22.69 9.46 -12.47
N ILE A 142 22.87 10.28 -11.43
CA ILE A 142 23.72 9.95 -10.27
C ILE A 142 23.19 8.72 -9.54
N MET A 143 21.87 8.66 -9.32
CA MET A 143 21.22 7.54 -8.62
C MET A 143 21.39 6.23 -9.40
N LEU A 144 21.20 6.25 -10.73
CA LEU A 144 21.32 5.07 -11.58
C LEU A 144 22.76 4.57 -11.71
N THR A 145 23.72 5.51 -11.85
CA THR A 145 25.15 5.17 -11.87
C THR A 145 25.58 4.56 -10.52
N ALA A 146 25.16 5.14 -9.40
CA ALA A 146 25.44 4.62 -8.07
C ALA A 146 24.87 3.21 -7.83
N MET A 147 23.80 2.84 -8.55
CA MET A 147 23.23 1.48 -8.52
C MET A 147 23.92 0.49 -9.46
N GLY A 148 24.95 0.89 -10.18
CA GLY A 148 25.66 0.03 -11.12
C GLY A 148 24.84 -0.33 -12.36
N THR A 149 23.96 0.58 -12.83
CA THR A 149 23.19 0.35 -14.07
C THR A 149 24.15 0.23 -15.26
N PRO A 150 24.03 -0.82 -16.11
CA PRO A 150 24.93 -1.03 -17.26
C PRO A 150 24.92 0.16 -18.23
N GLU A 151 26.07 0.41 -18.87
CA GLU A 151 26.27 1.57 -19.75
C GLU A 151 25.33 1.59 -20.97
N ASP A 152 24.99 0.43 -21.50
CA ASP A 152 24.07 0.24 -22.62
C ASP A 152 22.60 0.59 -22.27
N VAL A 153 22.23 0.54 -20.97
CA VAL A 153 20.87 0.75 -20.48
C VAL A 153 20.71 2.09 -19.75
N VAL A 154 21.80 2.64 -19.18
CA VAL A 154 21.73 3.83 -18.31
C VAL A 154 21.08 5.03 -19.00
N GLY A 155 21.34 5.25 -20.29
CA GLY A 155 20.76 6.35 -21.06
C GLY A 155 19.24 6.30 -21.11
N LEU A 156 18.69 5.13 -21.45
CA LEU A 156 17.23 4.88 -21.49
C LEU A 156 16.61 4.96 -20.10
N SER A 157 17.32 4.45 -19.08
CA SER A 157 16.90 4.49 -17.69
C SER A 157 16.80 5.91 -17.14
N VAL A 158 17.80 6.77 -17.44
CA VAL A 158 17.80 8.20 -17.06
C VAL A 158 16.63 8.93 -17.71
N GLU A 159 16.38 8.65 -18.99
CA GLU A 159 15.29 9.28 -19.73
C GLU A 159 13.92 8.89 -19.13
N TYR A 160 13.70 7.61 -18.90
CA TYR A 160 12.48 7.11 -18.23
C TYR A 160 12.30 7.76 -16.86
N LEU A 161 13.34 7.74 -16.03
CA LEU A 161 13.27 8.21 -14.66
C LEU A 161 13.04 9.73 -14.58
N ARG A 162 13.63 10.52 -15.47
CA ARG A 162 13.37 11.97 -15.55
C ARG A 162 11.92 12.28 -15.89
N ILE A 163 11.38 11.58 -16.89
CA ILE A 163 9.96 11.72 -17.26
C ILE A 163 9.09 11.28 -16.08
N TYR A 164 9.40 10.16 -15.44
CA TYR A 164 8.66 9.67 -14.28
C TYR A 164 8.63 10.70 -13.12
N PHE A 165 9.77 11.33 -12.80
CA PHE A 165 9.84 12.39 -11.80
C PHE A 165 9.02 13.63 -12.16
N ALA A 166 8.90 13.97 -13.44
CA ALA A 166 8.02 15.05 -13.88
C ALA A 166 6.54 14.79 -13.55
N GLY A 167 6.12 13.52 -13.51
CA GLY A 167 4.78 13.10 -13.10
C GLY A 167 4.56 12.92 -11.59
N MET A 168 5.57 13.17 -10.76
CA MET A 168 5.54 12.83 -9.34
C MET A 168 4.44 13.55 -8.56
N VAL A 169 4.11 14.78 -8.94
CA VAL A 169 3.00 15.56 -8.37
C VAL A 169 1.68 14.81 -8.53
N ALA A 170 1.40 14.32 -9.74
CA ALA A 170 0.16 13.57 -10.03
C ALA A 170 0.11 12.25 -9.23
N ASN A 171 1.22 11.52 -9.18
CA ASN A 171 1.34 10.28 -8.41
C ASN A 171 1.02 10.51 -6.92
N LEU A 172 1.63 11.52 -6.30
CA LEU A 172 1.43 11.82 -4.88
C LEU A 172 0.01 12.33 -4.57
N ILE A 173 -0.57 13.14 -5.44
CA ILE A 173 -1.98 13.59 -5.31
C ILE A 173 -2.92 12.38 -5.36
N TYR A 174 -2.74 11.48 -6.32
CA TYR A 174 -3.57 10.28 -6.41
C TYR A 174 -3.44 9.41 -5.15
N ASN A 175 -2.21 9.09 -4.72
CA ASN A 175 -1.99 8.25 -3.54
C ASN A 175 -2.57 8.87 -2.27
N THR A 176 -2.39 10.18 -2.07
CA THR A 176 -2.96 10.90 -0.93
C THR A 176 -4.49 10.96 -1.00
N GLY A 177 -5.06 11.26 -2.17
CA GLY A 177 -6.51 11.28 -2.36
C GLY A 177 -7.16 9.91 -2.15
N ALA A 178 -6.53 8.84 -2.65
CA ALA A 178 -6.96 7.47 -2.40
C ALA A 178 -6.85 7.10 -0.91
N ALA A 179 -5.79 7.57 -0.21
CA ALA A 179 -5.63 7.39 1.23
C ALA A 179 -6.72 8.12 2.03
N ILE A 180 -7.11 9.34 1.62
CA ILE A 180 -8.22 10.10 2.21
C ILE A 180 -9.55 9.34 2.04
N LEU A 181 -9.87 8.87 0.83
CA LEU A 181 -11.10 8.10 0.57
C LEU A 181 -11.13 6.82 1.40
N ARG A 182 -10.03 6.08 1.46
CA ARG A 182 -9.92 4.89 2.33
C ARG A 182 -10.09 5.25 3.81
N ALA A 183 -9.53 6.35 4.28
CA ALA A 183 -9.63 6.79 5.68
C ALA A 183 -11.07 7.01 6.13
N VAL A 184 -11.95 7.47 5.24
CA VAL A 184 -13.38 7.67 5.53
C VAL A 184 -14.24 6.43 5.27
N GLY A 185 -13.64 5.34 4.79
CA GLY A 185 -14.33 4.07 4.58
C GLY A 185 -14.75 3.81 3.13
N ASP A 186 -14.37 4.65 2.20
CA ASP A 186 -14.64 4.45 0.77
C ASP A 186 -13.44 3.84 0.06
N SER A 187 -13.43 2.52 -0.06
CA SER A 187 -12.43 1.79 -0.84
C SER A 187 -12.85 1.52 -2.29
N LYS A 188 -14.14 1.74 -2.63
CA LYS A 188 -14.66 1.44 -3.97
C LYS A 188 -14.27 2.50 -5.00
N ARG A 189 -14.38 3.79 -4.65
CA ARG A 189 -14.02 4.87 -5.58
C ARG A 189 -12.56 4.83 -6.00
N PRO A 190 -11.56 4.66 -5.09
CA PRO A 190 -10.17 4.45 -5.50
C PRO A 190 -9.98 3.26 -6.44
N LEU A 191 -10.68 2.14 -6.23
CA LEU A 191 -10.65 0.99 -7.12
C LEU A 191 -11.14 1.36 -8.53
N HIS A 192 -12.32 1.99 -8.66
CA HIS A 192 -12.87 2.35 -9.98
C HIS A 192 -11.95 3.32 -10.74
N ILE A 193 -11.38 4.31 -10.03
CA ILE A 193 -10.40 5.24 -10.62
C ILE A 193 -9.20 4.47 -11.15
N LEU A 194 -8.64 3.55 -10.35
CA LEU A 194 -7.47 2.77 -10.73
C LEU A 194 -7.75 1.84 -11.91
N MET A 195 -8.90 1.16 -11.94
CA MET A 195 -9.32 0.32 -13.07
C MET A 195 -9.40 1.13 -14.36
N PHE A 196 -10.06 2.29 -14.31
CA PHE A 196 -10.19 3.15 -15.48
C PHE A 196 -8.83 3.67 -15.96
N SER A 197 -7.99 4.10 -15.03
CA SER A 197 -6.64 4.59 -15.36
C SER A 197 -5.72 3.48 -15.89
N CYS A 198 -5.87 2.25 -15.41
CA CYS A 198 -5.16 1.08 -15.94
C CYS A 198 -5.51 0.83 -17.42
N LEU A 199 -6.78 0.88 -17.77
CA LEU A 199 -7.23 0.71 -19.17
C LEU A 199 -6.70 1.82 -20.07
N ILE A 200 -6.75 3.07 -19.61
CA ILE A 200 -6.21 4.22 -20.35
C ILE A 200 -4.69 4.13 -20.49
N ASN A 201 -3.97 3.68 -19.46
CA ASN A 201 -2.53 3.48 -19.57
C ASN A 201 -2.18 2.45 -20.64
N ILE A 202 -2.81 1.26 -20.62
CA ILE A 202 -2.56 0.23 -21.64
C ILE A 202 -2.86 0.77 -23.06
N ALA A 203 -3.94 1.53 -23.23
CA ALA A 203 -4.27 2.15 -24.51
C ALA A 203 -3.21 3.20 -24.92
N LEU A 204 -2.72 4.01 -23.99
CA LEU A 204 -1.66 4.99 -24.24
C LEU A 204 -0.31 4.32 -24.52
N ASP A 205 0.01 3.22 -23.86
CA ASP A 205 1.21 2.44 -24.16
C ASP A 205 1.18 1.89 -25.58
N ILE A 206 0.07 1.29 -26.00
CA ILE A 206 -0.08 0.83 -27.38
C ILE A 206 0.07 2.01 -28.36
N LEU A 207 -0.59 3.13 -28.09
CA LEU A 207 -0.51 4.32 -28.93
C LEU A 207 0.90 4.89 -29.00
N LEU A 208 1.53 5.18 -27.84
CA LEU A 208 2.80 5.91 -27.79
C LEU A 208 4.01 5.02 -28.06
N VAL A 209 4.01 3.79 -27.53
CA VAL A 209 5.14 2.86 -27.70
C VAL A 209 5.07 2.17 -29.07
N VAL A 210 3.89 1.63 -29.46
CA VAL A 210 3.78 0.79 -30.64
C VAL A 210 3.49 1.63 -31.89
N MET A 211 2.46 2.49 -31.86
CA MET A 211 2.04 3.24 -33.05
C MET A 211 2.91 4.47 -33.31
N CYS A 212 3.29 5.23 -32.28
CA CYS A 212 4.14 6.42 -32.42
C CYS A 212 5.66 6.10 -32.36
N GLY A 213 6.05 4.88 -31.97
CA GLY A 213 7.45 4.46 -31.94
C GLY A 213 8.31 5.18 -30.91
N LEU A 214 7.71 5.77 -29.85
CA LEU A 214 8.44 6.55 -28.84
C LEU A 214 9.26 5.70 -27.85
N GLY A 215 9.18 4.36 -27.95
CA GLY A 215 9.96 3.45 -27.11
C GLY A 215 9.76 3.69 -25.61
N VAL A 216 10.86 3.73 -24.86
CA VAL A 216 10.86 3.94 -23.41
C VAL A 216 10.22 5.26 -22.99
N LYS A 217 10.40 6.33 -23.77
CA LYS A 217 9.73 7.64 -23.54
C LYS A 217 8.22 7.50 -23.59
N GLY A 218 7.72 6.74 -24.58
CA GLY A 218 6.29 6.49 -24.75
C GLY A 218 5.67 5.85 -23.50
N ALA A 219 6.28 4.81 -22.96
CA ALA A 219 5.85 4.15 -21.75
C ALA A 219 5.86 5.11 -20.53
N ALA A 220 6.94 5.89 -20.35
CA ALA A 220 7.00 6.86 -19.26
C ALA A 220 5.89 7.94 -19.38
N ILE A 221 5.64 8.46 -20.58
CA ILE A 221 4.58 9.45 -20.83
C ILE A 221 3.20 8.85 -20.60
N ALA A 222 2.92 7.61 -21.06
CA ALA A 222 1.67 6.92 -20.84
C ALA A 222 1.39 6.74 -19.33
N THR A 223 2.43 6.36 -18.58
CA THR A 223 2.37 6.23 -17.11
C THR A 223 1.99 7.56 -16.45
N ILE A 224 2.63 8.66 -16.81
CA ILE A 224 2.34 9.99 -16.23
C ILE A 224 0.93 10.45 -16.60
N LEU A 225 0.52 10.32 -17.85
CA LEU A 225 -0.81 10.75 -18.29
C LEU A 225 -1.92 9.96 -17.57
N SER A 226 -1.74 8.66 -17.39
CA SER A 226 -2.69 7.84 -16.62
C SER A 226 -2.71 8.20 -15.14
N GLN A 227 -1.57 8.52 -14.54
CA GLN A 227 -1.48 9.01 -13.16
C GLN A 227 -2.10 10.42 -13.01
N LEU A 228 -1.90 11.30 -13.96
CA LEU A 228 -2.54 12.62 -13.99
C LEU A 228 -4.06 12.48 -14.06
N LEU A 229 -4.57 11.61 -14.91
CA LEU A 229 -5.99 11.28 -14.98
C LEU A 229 -6.51 10.78 -13.62
N SER A 230 -5.79 9.85 -12.98
CA SER A 230 -6.13 9.34 -11.64
C SER A 230 -6.17 10.47 -10.61
N ALA A 231 -5.19 11.38 -10.63
CA ALA A 231 -5.12 12.54 -9.73
C ALA A 231 -6.32 13.49 -9.94
N VAL A 232 -6.65 13.78 -11.19
CA VAL A 232 -7.81 14.62 -11.52
C VAL A 232 -9.10 13.97 -11.05
N LEU A 233 -9.30 12.69 -11.33
CA LEU A 233 -10.51 11.97 -10.93
C LEU A 233 -10.67 11.89 -9.41
N VAL A 234 -9.59 11.63 -8.67
CA VAL A 234 -9.66 11.59 -7.19
C VAL A 234 -9.94 12.98 -6.62
N CYS A 235 -9.36 14.05 -7.19
CA CYS A 235 -9.67 15.42 -6.78
C CYS A 235 -11.14 15.77 -7.05
N ILE A 236 -11.70 15.41 -8.20
CA ILE A 236 -13.12 15.60 -8.52
C ILE A 236 -14.00 14.86 -7.50
N CYS A 237 -13.64 13.62 -7.15
CA CYS A 237 -14.36 12.84 -6.13
C CYS A 237 -14.35 13.55 -4.77
N LEU A 238 -13.20 14.10 -4.35
CA LEU A 238 -13.07 14.81 -3.08
C LEU A 238 -13.83 16.16 -3.10
N MET A 239 -13.79 16.90 -4.21
CA MET A 239 -14.52 18.18 -4.35
C MET A 239 -16.04 18.00 -4.37
N ARG A 240 -16.52 16.90 -4.98
CA ARG A 240 -17.96 16.60 -5.06
C ARG A 240 -18.51 15.89 -3.81
N ALA A 241 -17.66 15.58 -2.84
CA ALA A 241 -18.10 14.98 -1.59
C ALA A 241 -19.05 15.91 -0.83
N GLN A 242 -20.14 15.32 -0.29
CA GLN A 242 -21.09 16.02 0.57
C GLN A 242 -20.90 15.66 2.05
N ASP A 243 -19.64 15.50 2.47
CA ASP A 243 -19.25 15.01 3.79
C ASP A 243 -18.05 15.81 4.32
N MET A 244 -17.66 15.59 5.56
CA MET A 244 -16.59 16.30 6.30
C MET A 244 -15.23 16.31 5.57
N TYR A 245 -14.99 15.42 4.62
CA TYR A 245 -13.72 15.31 3.87
C TYR A 245 -13.75 16.05 2.52
N ARG A 246 -14.76 16.91 2.28
CA ARG A 246 -14.84 17.70 1.06
C ARG A 246 -13.59 18.56 0.87
N LEU A 247 -13.00 18.47 -0.33
CA LEU A 247 -11.86 19.30 -0.70
C LEU A 247 -12.33 20.63 -1.28
N GLU A 248 -11.88 21.73 -0.69
CA GLU A 248 -12.10 23.09 -1.16
C GLU A 248 -10.74 23.74 -1.48
N TRP A 249 -10.46 23.99 -2.75
CA TRP A 249 -9.17 24.54 -3.18
C TRP A 249 -8.75 25.81 -2.46
N LYS A 250 -9.71 26.66 -2.11
CA LYS A 250 -9.47 27.92 -1.36
C LYS A 250 -8.93 27.69 0.05
N GLN A 251 -9.16 26.51 0.60
CA GLN A 251 -8.72 26.14 1.96
C GLN A 251 -7.46 25.27 1.95
N VAL A 252 -6.93 24.91 0.77
CA VAL A 252 -5.70 24.13 0.65
C VAL A 252 -4.53 24.95 1.16
N ARG A 253 -4.03 24.57 2.33
CA ARG A 253 -2.89 25.21 3.00
C ARG A 253 -2.15 24.20 3.88
N LEU A 254 -0.87 24.47 4.15
CA LEU A 254 -0.07 23.69 5.11
C LEU A 254 -0.34 24.21 6.52
N ASP A 255 -1.19 23.50 7.28
CA ASP A 255 -1.28 23.72 8.72
C ASP A 255 -0.13 22.99 9.42
N GLN A 256 0.75 23.75 10.07
CA GLN A 256 1.97 23.22 10.69
C GLN A 256 1.69 22.17 11.77
N ARG A 257 0.62 22.33 12.55
CA ARG A 257 0.24 21.39 13.61
C ARG A 257 -0.23 20.08 13.02
N MET A 258 -1.04 20.16 11.96
CA MET A 258 -1.54 18.99 11.26
C MET A 258 -0.44 18.29 10.48
N LEU A 259 0.41 19.04 9.77
CA LEU A 259 1.57 18.52 9.04
C LEU A 259 2.51 17.76 9.97
N LYS A 260 2.87 18.35 11.13
CA LYS A 260 3.73 17.67 12.13
C LYS A 260 3.14 16.34 12.59
N ARG A 261 1.81 16.25 12.74
CA ARG A 261 1.13 15.00 13.11
C ARG A 261 1.16 13.98 11.97
N ILE A 262 0.85 14.41 10.73
CA ILE A 262 0.89 13.57 9.53
C ILE A 262 2.29 12.98 9.35
N VAL A 263 3.32 13.81 9.39
CA VAL A 263 4.71 13.39 9.21
C VAL A 263 5.17 12.48 10.36
N ARG A 264 4.81 12.79 11.62
CA ARG A 264 5.17 11.96 12.77
C ARG A 264 4.63 10.52 12.67
N ILE A 265 3.48 10.33 12.03
CA ILE A 265 2.87 9.01 11.84
C ILE A 265 3.35 8.38 10.52
N GLY A 266 3.40 9.16 9.45
CA GLY A 266 3.70 8.66 8.12
C GLY A 266 5.19 8.43 7.85
N PHE A 267 6.08 9.24 8.44
CA PHE A 267 7.52 9.11 8.23
C PHE A 267 8.07 7.73 8.66
N PRO A 268 7.70 7.18 9.83
CA PRO A 268 8.11 5.84 10.19
C PRO A 268 7.63 4.77 9.18
N ALA A 269 6.39 4.87 8.71
CA ALA A 269 5.85 3.94 7.71
C ALA A 269 6.58 4.05 6.36
N GLY A 270 6.91 5.27 5.93
CA GLY A 270 7.73 5.51 4.74
C GLY A 270 9.14 4.94 4.88
N LEU A 271 9.80 5.19 6.00
CA LEU A 271 11.13 4.65 6.29
C LEU A 271 11.12 3.13 6.32
N GLN A 272 10.08 2.52 6.89
CA GLN A 272 9.90 1.07 6.88
C GLN A 272 9.85 0.51 5.44
N SER A 273 9.15 1.18 4.50
CA SER A 273 9.11 0.77 3.09
C SER A 273 10.50 0.81 2.44
N VAL A 274 11.29 1.85 2.71
CA VAL A 274 12.67 1.97 2.20
C VAL A 274 13.55 0.86 2.79
N MET A 275 13.45 0.57 4.07
CA MET A 275 14.22 -0.50 4.73
C MET A 275 13.88 -1.88 4.16
N TYR A 276 12.60 -2.15 3.89
CA TYR A 276 12.20 -3.38 3.20
C TYR A 276 12.80 -3.47 1.79
N GLY A 277 12.73 -2.37 1.01
CA GLY A 277 13.33 -2.30 -0.32
C GLY A 277 14.84 -2.57 -0.29
N SER A 278 15.57 -1.91 0.62
CA SER A 278 17.02 -2.10 0.79
C SER A 278 17.37 -3.53 1.22
N SER A 279 16.59 -4.13 2.13
CA SER A 279 16.78 -5.53 2.52
C SER A 279 16.59 -6.50 1.34
N ASN A 280 15.57 -6.24 0.49
CA ASN A 280 15.32 -7.06 -0.69
C ASN A 280 16.46 -6.99 -1.72
N VAL A 281 17.13 -5.84 -1.85
CA VAL A 281 18.33 -5.70 -2.72
C VAL A 281 19.45 -6.61 -2.22
N ILE A 282 19.70 -6.68 -0.91
CA ILE A 282 20.74 -7.54 -0.33
C ILE A 282 20.38 -9.02 -0.51
N ILE A 283 19.10 -9.39 -0.33
CA ILE A 283 18.61 -10.74 -0.59
C ILE A 283 18.87 -11.12 -2.05
N GLN A 284 18.50 -10.23 -2.98
CA GLN A 284 18.69 -10.46 -4.40
C GLN A 284 20.17 -10.66 -4.76
N ALA A 285 21.08 -9.88 -4.15
CA ALA A 285 22.52 -10.06 -4.33
C ALA A 285 22.98 -11.46 -3.85
N GLY A 286 22.45 -11.92 -2.71
CA GLY A 286 22.70 -13.29 -2.22
C GLY A 286 22.20 -14.36 -3.20
N ILE A 287 21.00 -14.21 -3.76
CA ILE A 287 20.43 -15.13 -4.73
C ILE A 287 21.25 -15.15 -6.04
N ASN A 288 21.68 -13.97 -6.50
CA ASN A 288 22.50 -13.85 -7.72
C ASN A 288 23.82 -14.62 -7.61
N SER A 289 24.36 -14.81 -6.39
CA SER A 289 25.57 -15.59 -6.16
C SER A 289 25.39 -17.11 -6.30
N LEU A 290 24.15 -17.60 -6.40
CA LEU A 290 23.81 -19.04 -6.48
C LEU A 290 23.65 -19.57 -7.92
N GLY A 291 23.81 -18.72 -8.92
CA GLY A 291 23.75 -19.10 -10.33
C GLY A 291 22.42 -18.80 -11.03
N THR A 292 22.46 -18.88 -12.37
CA THR A 292 21.39 -18.40 -13.26
C THR A 292 20.06 -19.13 -13.07
N ASN A 293 20.09 -20.46 -12.88
CA ASN A 293 18.87 -21.26 -12.71
C ASN A 293 18.12 -20.90 -11.43
N THR A 294 18.88 -20.66 -10.33
CA THR A 294 18.31 -20.18 -9.05
C THR A 294 17.72 -18.78 -9.16
N VAL A 295 18.38 -17.89 -9.89
CA VAL A 295 17.87 -16.52 -10.15
C VAL A 295 16.59 -16.57 -10.97
N ALA A 296 16.53 -17.39 -12.03
CA ALA A 296 15.33 -17.57 -12.84
C ALA A 296 14.18 -18.17 -12.01
N ALA A 297 14.48 -19.18 -11.19
CA ALA A 297 13.52 -19.79 -10.29
C ALA A 297 12.98 -18.77 -9.28
N TRP A 298 13.84 -17.96 -8.67
CA TRP A 298 13.41 -16.90 -7.75
C TRP A 298 12.55 -15.82 -8.41
N ALA A 299 12.89 -15.43 -9.65
CA ALA A 299 12.12 -14.45 -10.40
C ALA A 299 10.68 -14.92 -10.66
N ALA A 300 10.48 -16.16 -11.07
CA ALA A 300 9.16 -16.75 -11.25
C ALA A 300 8.42 -16.92 -9.92
N TYR A 301 9.11 -17.43 -8.88
CA TYR A 301 8.57 -17.53 -7.52
C TYR A 301 8.03 -16.18 -7.03
N SER A 302 8.80 -15.10 -7.18
CA SER A 302 8.42 -13.77 -6.70
C SER A 302 7.11 -13.25 -7.31
N LYS A 303 6.78 -13.63 -8.55
CA LYS A 303 5.51 -13.27 -9.20
C LYS A 303 4.32 -14.00 -8.58
N ILE A 304 4.50 -15.27 -8.22
CA ILE A 304 3.47 -16.07 -7.54
C ILE A 304 3.29 -15.59 -6.10
N ASP A 305 4.39 -15.35 -5.40
CA ASP A 305 4.44 -14.86 -4.02
C ASP A 305 3.78 -13.47 -3.86
N ALA A 306 3.84 -12.63 -4.91
CA ALA A 306 3.20 -11.31 -4.92
C ALA A 306 1.69 -11.38 -4.61
N VAL A 307 1.00 -12.46 -4.96
CA VAL A 307 -0.43 -12.64 -4.68
C VAL A 307 -0.68 -12.76 -3.17
N PHE A 308 0.20 -13.48 -2.45
CA PHE A 308 0.15 -13.55 -1.00
C PHE A 308 0.36 -12.17 -0.36
N TRP A 309 1.36 -11.42 -0.82
CA TRP A 309 1.65 -10.07 -0.30
C TRP A 309 0.53 -9.08 -0.57
N MET A 310 -0.13 -9.14 -1.74
CA MET A 310 -1.30 -8.32 -2.05
C MET A 310 -2.45 -8.58 -1.06
N MET A 311 -2.70 -9.85 -0.76
CA MET A 311 -3.76 -10.26 0.17
C MET A 311 -3.47 -9.74 1.59
N VAL A 312 -2.29 -10.00 2.12
CA VAL A 312 -1.92 -9.64 3.50
C VAL A 312 -1.88 -8.13 3.68
N ASN A 313 -1.28 -7.39 2.74
CA ASN A 313 -1.23 -5.93 2.75
C ASN A 313 -2.65 -5.31 2.69
N SER A 314 -3.56 -5.89 1.92
CA SER A 314 -4.96 -5.42 1.85
C SER A 314 -5.67 -5.54 3.21
N PHE A 315 -5.43 -6.62 3.96
CA PHE A 315 -5.91 -6.74 5.35
C PHE A 315 -5.22 -5.73 6.28
N GLY A 316 -3.92 -5.47 6.10
CA GLY A 316 -3.18 -4.45 6.84
C GLY A 316 -3.78 -3.05 6.69
N ILE A 317 -4.10 -2.63 5.45
CA ILE A 317 -4.77 -1.35 5.18
C ILE A 317 -6.18 -1.33 5.77
N ALA A 318 -6.93 -2.43 5.63
CA ALA A 318 -8.29 -2.53 6.14
C ALA A 318 -8.34 -2.40 7.67
N ILE A 319 -7.46 -3.09 8.39
CA ILE A 319 -7.41 -3.01 9.85
C ILE A 319 -6.93 -1.65 10.34
N THR A 320 -5.99 -1.00 9.65
CA THR A 320 -5.51 0.34 10.00
C THR A 320 -6.65 1.36 9.98
N THR A 321 -7.46 1.36 8.93
CA THR A 321 -8.63 2.25 8.82
C THR A 321 -9.71 1.90 9.85
N PHE A 322 -10.03 0.62 10.00
CA PHE A 322 -11.01 0.15 10.97
C PHE A 322 -10.64 0.56 12.40
N VAL A 323 -9.40 0.34 12.77
CA VAL A 323 -8.88 0.71 14.10
C VAL A 323 -8.86 2.22 14.25
N GLY A 324 -8.39 2.98 13.26
CA GLY A 324 -8.34 4.43 13.29
C GLY A 324 -9.70 5.05 13.58
N GLN A 325 -10.75 4.65 12.85
CA GLN A 325 -12.10 5.17 13.05
C GLN A 325 -12.72 4.76 14.39
N ASN A 326 -12.60 3.49 14.78
CA ASN A 326 -13.16 3.02 16.05
C ASN A 326 -12.39 3.59 17.26
N TYR A 327 -11.08 3.79 17.16
CA TYR A 327 -10.28 4.43 18.18
C TYR A 327 -10.64 5.92 18.32
N GLY A 328 -10.81 6.62 17.19
CA GLY A 328 -11.32 8.00 17.17
C GLY A 328 -12.69 8.14 17.81
N ALA A 329 -13.60 7.18 17.54
CA ALA A 329 -14.94 7.12 18.14
C ALA A 329 -14.93 6.70 19.63
N GLY A 330 -13.78 6.39 20.24
CA GLY A 330 -13.68 5.91 21.62
C GLY A 330 -14.12 4.47 21.84
N LYS A 331 -14.44 3.70 20.77
CA LYS A 331 -14.96 2.31 20.83
C LYS A 331 -13.83 1.27 20.95
N THR A 332 -13.08 1.30 22.05
CA THR A 332 -11.88 0.44 22.25
C THR A 332 -12.17 -1.04 22.25
N ASP A 333 -13.30 -1.48 22.82
CA ASP A 333 -13.73 -2.89 22.77
C ASP A 333 -13.95 -3.36 21.34
N ARG A 334 -14.50 -2.48 20.48
CA ARG A 334 -14.68 -2.77 19.07
C ARG A 334 -13.36 -2.86 18.33
N VAL A 335 -12.36 -2.06 18.71
CA VAL A 335 -10.99 -2.17 18.20
C VAL A 335 -10.42 -3.56 18.48
N HIS A 336 -10.48 -4.04 19.72
CA HIS A 336 -9.97 -5.36 20.08
C HIS A 336 -10.69 -6.50 19.35
N LYS A 337 -12.03 -6.43 19.26
CA LYS A 337 -12.82 -7.40 18.49
C LYS A 337 -12.45 -7.37 17.00
N GLY A 338 -12.22 -6.18 16.44
CA GLY A 338 -11.81 -5.99 15.05
C GLY A 338 -10.45 -6.59 14.75
N VAL A 339 -9.43 -6.31 15.58
CA VAL A 339 -8.09 -6.89 15.44
C VAL A 339 -8.14 -8.41 15.50
N ARG A 340 -8.91 -8.97 16.48
CA ARG A 340 -9.06 -10.42 16.63
C ARG A 340 -9.78 -11.05 15.43
N SER A 341 -10.84 -10.40 14.92
CA SER A 341 -11.57 -10.87 13.74
C SER A 341 -10.71 -10.81 12.47
N CYS A 342 -10.00 -9.69 12.25
CA CYS A 342 -9.09 -9.51 11.11
C CYS A 342 -7.97 -10.56 11.16
N MET A 343 -7.34 -10.78 12.32
CA MET A 343 -6.32 -11.80 12.54
C MET A 343 -6.81 -13.18 12.12
N LYS A 344 -8.01 -13.59 12.60
CA LYS A 344 -8.60 -14.88 12.23
C LYS A 344 -8.82 -15.01 10.72
N MET A 345 -9.40 -13.98 10.09
CA MET A 345 -9.65 -13.99 8.64
C MET A 345 -8.36 -14.08 7.86
N THR A 346 -7.34 -13.29 8.22
CA THR A 346 -6.05 -13.29 7.53
C THR A 346 -5.30 -14.61 7.72
N VAL A 347 -5.35 -15.22 8.92
CA VAL A 347 -4.78 -16.56 9.19
C VAL A 347 -5.46 -17.62 8.32
N ILE A 348 -6.79 -17.62 8.25
CA ILE A 348 -7.56 -18.58 7.44
C ILE A 348 -7.21 -18.38 5.95
N SER A 349 -7.22 -17.13 5.46
CA SER A 349 -6.87 -16.82 4.06
C SER A 349 -5.42 -17.20 3.73
N SER A 350 -4.48 -16.96 4.65
CA SER A 350 -3.06 -17.34 4.49
C SER A 350 -2.86 -18.84 4.49
N ALA A 351 -3.55 -19.56 5.38
CA ALA A 351 -3.51 -21.01 5.40
C ALA A 351 -4.09 -21.63 4.12
N LEU A 352 -5.23 -21.11 3.65
CA LEU A 352 -5.80 -21.51 2.37
C LEU A 352 -4.84 -21.26 1.21
N MET A 353 -4.24 -20.06 1.14
CA MET A 353 -3.26 -19.71 0.12
C MET A 353 -2.03 -20.63 0.19
N SER A 354 -1.55 -20.94 1.41
CA SER A 354 -0.44 -21.89 1.60
C SER A 354 -0.76 -23.26 1.02
N VAL A 355 -1.97 -23.79 1.30
CA VAL A 355 -2.42 -25.08 0.76
C VAL A 355 -2.55 -25.04 -0.76
N LEU A 356 -3.11 -23.95 -1.31
CA LEU A 356 -3.24 -23.77 -2.77
C LEU A 356 -1.88 -23.72 -3.45
N ILE A 357 -0.95 -22.90 -2.96
CA ILE A 357 0.40 -22.77 -3.52
C ILE A 357 1.17 -24.09 -3.38
N TYR A 358 1.07 -24.77 -2.23
CA TYR A 358 1.77 -26.03 -1.99
C TYR A 358 1.36 -27.13 -2.95
N ASN A 359 0.05 -27.28 -3.24
CA ASN A 359 -0.49 -28.37 -4.04
C ASN A 359 -0.55 -28.03 -5.54
N TRP A 360 -0.91 -26.81 -5.89
CA TRP A 360 -1.16 -26.40 -7.27
C TRP A 360 -0.17 -25.37 -7.82
N GLY A 361 0.82 -24.97 -7.03
CA GLY A 361 1.82 -23.97 -7.44
C GLY A 361 2.65 -24.41 -8.66
N ILE A 362 2.77 -25.72 -8.92
CA ILE A 362 3.45 -26.25 -10.12
C ILE A 362 2.80 -25.70 -11.41
N TYR A 363 1.47 -25.73 -11.53
CA TYR A 363 0.78 -25.24 -12.72
C TYR A 363 0.97 -23.74 -12.93
N ALA A 364 1.03 -22.97 -11.83
CA ALA A 364 1.35 -21.56 -11.91
C ALA A 364 2.79 -21.32 -12.34
N TYR A 365 3.71 -22.20 -11.93
CA TYR A 365 5.14 -22.10 -12.28
C TYR A 365 5.39 -22.41 -13.75
N GLU A 366 4.74 -23.45 -14.30
CA GLU A 366 4.82 -23.85 -15.70
C GLU A 366 4.33 -22.78 -16.68
N LEU A 367 3.52 -21.80 -16.21
CA LEU A 367 3.15 -20.62 -17.01
C LEU A 367 4.34 -19.68 -17.27
N PHE A 368 5.37 -19.71 -16.43
CA PHE A 368 6.51 -18.79 -16.52
C PHE A 368 7.71 -19.43 -17.22
N THR A 369 7.92 -20.75 -17.08
CA THR A 369 9.05 -21.44 -17.67
C THR A 369 8.76 -22.93 -17.88
N THR A 370 9.34 -23.48 -18.97
CA THR A 370 9.28 -24.91 -19.31
C THR A 370 10.58 -25.65 -18.93
N ASP A 371 11.58 -24.94 -18.45
CA ASP A 371 12.84 -25.51 -18.00
C ASP A 371 12.64 -26.34 -16.72
N LYS A 372 12.85 -27.64 -16.83
CA LYS A 372 12.59 -28.60 -15.74
C LYS A 372 13.43 -28.37 -14.50
N GLU A 373 14.67 -27.91 -14.66
CA GLU A 373 15.57 -27.64 -13.54
C GLU A 373 15.10 -26.39 -12.78
N VAL A 374 14.78 -25.30 -13.49
CA VAL A 374 14.23 -24.07 -12.93
C VAL A 374 12.88 -24.32 -12.23
N VAL A 375 12.00 -25.12 -12.85
CA VAL A 375 10.72 -25.53 -12.26
C VAL A 375 10.93 -26.33 -10.97
N SER A 376 11.84 -27.28 -10.97
CA SER A 376 12.13 -28.10 -9.76
C SER A 376 12.60 -27.24 -8.59
N ILE A 377 13.62 -26.38 -8.81
CA ILE A 377 14.13 -25.45 -7.80
C ILE A 377 13.01 -24.55 -7.28
N GLY A 378 12.19 -24.01 -8.18
CA GLY A 378 11.12 -23.11 -7.83
C GLY A 378 9.96 -23.75 -7.05
N ILE A 379 9.61 -24.99 -7.35
CA ILE A 379 8.61 -25.75 -6.59
C ILE A 379 9.11 -25.99 -5.16
N ASP A 380 10.37 -26.35 -5.00
CA ASP A 380 10.96 -26.55 -3.68
C ASP A 380 10.94 -25.25 -2.87
N MET A 381 11.28 -24.10 -3.50
CA MET A 381 11.16 -22.78 -2.89
C MET A 381 9.72 -22.50 -2.43
N MET A 382 8.75 -22.70 -3.32
CA MET A 382 7.34 -22.44 -3.00
C MET A 382 6.82 -23.32 -1.88
N ARG A 383 7.11 -24.63 -1.94
CA ARG A 383 6.70 -25.58 -0.90
C ARG A 383 7.35 -25.27 0.43
N TYR A 384 8.59 -24.79 0.42
CA TYR A 384 9.28 -24.41 1.65
C TYR A 384 8.64 -23.17 2.29
N LEU A 385 8.55 -22.05 1.58
CA LEU A 385 8.08 -20.77 2.15
C LEU A 385 6.58 -20.74 2.43
N SER A 386 5.75 -21.36 1.59
CA SER A 386 4.30 -21.35 1.78
C SER A 386 3.86 -21.93 3.14
N ARG A 387 4.60 -22.88 3.70
CA ARG A 387 4.33 -23.45 5.04
C ARG A 387 4.41 -22.42 6.16
N PHE A 388 5.19 -21.35 5.95
CA PHE A 388 5.46 -20.33 6.97
C PHE A 388 4.69 -19.03 6.77
N TYR A 389 3.89 -18.87 5.73
CA TYR A 389 3.13 -17.63 5.47
C TYR A 389 2.28 -17.18 6.65
N VAL A 390 1.67 -18.13 7.37
CA VAL A 390 0.85 -17.83 8.54
C VAL A 390 1.64 -17.10 9.64
N THR A 391 2.96 -17.34 9.74
CA THR A 391 3.80 -16.73 10.77
C THR A 391 3.99 -15.22 10.56
N TYR A 392 3.84 -14.72 9.32
CA TYR A 392 3.94 -13.28 9.02
C TYR A 392 2.65 -12.51 9.36
N VAL A 393 1.51 -13.18 9.36
CA VAL A 393 0.19 -12.52 9.50
C VAL A 393 0.11 -11.60 10.71
N ALA A 394 0.66 -12.03 11.84
CA ALA A 394 0.61 -11.22 13.06
C ALA A 394 1.40 -9.92 12.97
N ILE A 395 2.52 -9.91 12.24
CA ILE A 395 3.32 -8.71 11.99
C ILE A 395 2.46 -7.66 11.30
N GLU A 396 1.81 -8.02 10.19
CA GLU A 396 1.02 -7.10 9.39
C GLU A 396 -0.20 -6.57 10.13
N ILE A 397 -0.99 -7.47 10.73
CA ILE A 397 -2.25 -7.09 11.40
C ILE A 397 -1.98 -6.28 12.67
N LEU A 398 -0.99 -6.65 13.48
CA LEU A 398 -0.65 -5.89 14.69
C LEU A 398 0.02 -4.56 14.35
N SER A 399 0.90 -4.51 13.34
CA SER A 399 1.47 -3.27 12.82
C SER A 399 0.37 -2.32 12.35
N GLY A 400 -0.55 -2.79 11.49
CA GLY A 400 -1.68 -2.00 11.02
C GLY A 400 -2.58 -1.50 12.14
N ALA A 401 -2.86 -2.33 13.15
CA ALA A 401 -3.64 -1.93 14.32
C ALA A 401 -2.94 -0.85 15.15
N LEU A 402 -1.63 -0.97 15.38
CA LEU A 402 -0.83 0.01 16.10
C LEU A 402 -0.73 1.33 15.31
N GLN A 403 -0.54 1.26 13.99
CA GLN A 403 -0.59 2.45 13.13
C GLN A 403 -1.94 3.15 13.23
N GLY A 404 -3.05 2.40 13.22
CA GLY A 404 -4.41 2.95 13.34
C GLY A 404 -4.63 3.77 14.62
N VAL A 405 -3.96 3.45 15.73
CA VAL A 405 -3.98 4.27 16.96
C VAL A 405 -2.91 5.37 16.97
N GLY A 406 -2.11 5.49 15.92
CA GLY A 406 -1.05 6.47 15.79
C GLY A 406 0.26 6.11 16.50
N ASP A 407 0.45 4.83 16.82
CA ASP A 407 1.70 4.30 17.34
C ASP A 407 2.49 3.65 16.18
N CYS A 408 3.37 4.43 15.53
CA CYS A 408 4.06 4.02 14.31
C CYS A 408 5.56 3.79 14.50
N TRP A 409 6.18 4.45 15.49
CA TRP A 409 7.62 4.36 15.69
C TRP A 409 8.07 2.99 16.17
N ILE A 410 7.38 2.42 17.16
CA ILE A 410 7.76 1.11 17.69
C ILE A 410 7.50 -0.01 16.69
N PRO A 411 6.33 -0.10 16.00
CA PRO A 411 6.12 -1.04 14.90
C PRO A 411 7.20 -0.95 13.82
N MET A 412 7.56 0.25 13.40
CA MET A 412 8.63 0.46 12.40
C MET A 412 9.96 -0.10 12.92
N MET A 413 10.37 0.21 14.16
CA MET A 413 11.61 -0.30 14.75
C MET A 413 11.60 -1.82 14.87
N LEU A 414 10.47 -2.43 15.28
CA LEU A 414 10.33 -3.88 15.33
C LEU A 414 10.47 -4.54 13.96
N CYS A 415 9.91 -3.93 12.91
CA CYS A 415 10.08 -4.41 11.53
C CYS A 415 11.51 -4.21 11.04
N CYS A 416 12.10 -3.03 11.23
CA CYS A 416 13.47 -2.74 10.77
C CYS A 416 14.50 -3.66 11.44
N VAL A 417 14.39 -3.90 12.74
CA VAL A 417 15.32 -4.79 13.45
C VAL A 417 14.96 -6.25 13.20
N GLY A 418 13.68 -6.62 13.39
CA GLY A 418 13.25 -8.02 13.39
C GLY A 418 13.17 -8.63 11.99
N VAL A 419 12.74 -7.87 10.98
CA VAL A 419 12.66 -8.38 9.61
C VAL A 419 13.89 -8.00 8.80
N CYS A 420 14.28 -6.71 8.76
CA CYS A 420 15.35 -6.27 7.88
C CYS A 420 16.74 -6.58 8.43
N ALA A 421 17.10 -6.07 9.61
CA ALA A 421 18.46 -6.21 10.15
C ALA A 421 18.83 -7.66 10.46
N LEU A 422 17.93 -8.44 11.09
CA LEU A 422 18.20 -9.86 11.36
C LEU A 422 18.34 -10.67 10.08
N ARG A 423 17.52 -10.37 9.05
CA ARG A 423 17.60 -11.08 7.76
C ARG A 423 18.89 -10.76 7.02
N VAL A 424 19.26 -9.48 6.96
CA VAL A 424 20.54 -9.06 6.36
C VAL A 424 21.71 -9.68 7.11
N GLY A 425 21.70 -9.63 8.45
CA GLY A 425 22.71 -10.27 9.28
C GLY A 425 22.83 -11.78 9.02
N TRP A 426 21.70 -12.48 8.92
CA TRP A 426 21.68 -13.89 8.57
C TRP A 426 22.31 -14.15 7.20
N ILE A 427 21.95 -13.38 6.18
CA ILE A 427 22.48 -13.57 4.81
C ILE A 427 23.99 -13.35 4.79
N LEU A 428 24.49 -12.28 5.44
CA LEU A 428 25.91 -11.95 5.46
C LEU A 428 26.75 -12.98 6.21
N ILE A 429 26.17 -13.69 7.19
CA ILE A 429 26.90 -14.69 8.00
C ILE A 429 26.72 -16.11 7.45
N ALA A 430 25.46 -16.51 7.14
CA ALA A 430 25.14 -17.89 6.82
C ALA A 430 25.41 -18.25 5.35
N VAL A 431 25.15 -17.34 4.40
CA VAL A 431 25.34 -17.65 2.96
C VAL A 431 26.81 -17.87 2.57
N PRO A 432 27.81 -17.17 3.13
CA PRO A 432 29.22 -17.52 2.89
C PRO A 432 29.62 -18.91 3.42
N LEU A 433 28.96 -19.40 4.48
CA LEU A 433 29.25 -20.71 5.09
C LEU A 433 28.55 -21.85 4.36
N ASP A 434 27.32 -21.63 3.92
CA ASP A 434 26.52 -22.60 3.16
C ASP A 434 25.81 -21.91 2.00
N ARG A 435 26.36 -22.03 0.79
CA ARG A 435 25.85 -21.43 -0.45
C ARG A 435 24.68 -22.23 -1.00
N ASN A 436 23.56 -22.20 -0.30
CA ASN A 436 22.34 -22.90 -0.66
C ASN A 436 21.16 -21.93 -0.65
N ILE A 437 20.21 -22.09 -1.58
CA ILE A 437 18.99 -21.29 -1.62
C ILE A 437 18.15 -21.45 -0.34
N PHE A 438 18.14 -22.65 0.25
CA PHE A 438 17.41 -22.89 1.51
C PHE A 438 18.00 -22.12 2.68
N THR A 439 19.31 -21.86 2.69
CA THR A 439 19.98 -21.01 3.69
C THR A 439 19.48 -19.57 3.61
N ILE A 440 19.29 -19.05 2.39
CA ILE A 440 18.67 -17.72 2.19
C ILE A 440 17.21 -17.74 2.62
N MET A 441 16.45 -18.75 2.20
CA MET A 441 15.02 -18.87 2.48
C MET A 441 14.71 -19.05 3.97
N PHE A 442 15.57 -19.71 4.73
CA PHE A 442 15.43 -19.89 6.17
C PHE A 442 15.40 -18.55 6.92
N SER A 443 16.02 -17.50 6.35
CA SER A 443 15.95 -16.16 6.92
C SER A 443 14.52 -15.64 7.08
N TYR A 444 13.59 -16.05 6.21
CA TYR A 444 12.19 -15.59 6.22
C TYR A 444 11.42 -16.12 7.45
N PRO A 445 11.26 -17.45 7.65
CA PRO A 445 10.55 -17.95 8.81
C PRO A 445 11.23 -17.58 10.13
N LEU A 446 12.57 -17.55 10.19
CA LEU A 446 13.31 -17.12 11.36
C LEU A 446 12.91 -15.70 11.78
N THR A 447 13.00 -14.75 10.84
CA THR A 447 12.70 -13.34 11.11
C THR A 447 11.20 -13.12 11.35
N TRP A 448 10.31 -13.84 10.67
CA TRP A 448 8.87 -13.73 10.87
C TRP A 448 8.44 -14.21 12.26
N VAL A 449 8.94 -15.34 12.71
CA VAL A 449 8.61 -15.87 14.03
C VAL A 449 9.11 -14.94 15.14
N ILE A 450 10.38 -14.53 15.08
CA ILE A 450 10.96 -13.62 16.08
C ILE A 450 10.17 -12.30 16.12
N THR A 451 9.93 -11.70 14.96
CA THR A 451 9.22 -10.42 14.88
C THR A 451 7.77 -10.55 15.33
N THR A 452 7.09 -11.64 14.99
CA THR A 452 5.73 -11.94 15.49
C THR A 452 5.68 -11.99 17.01
N ILE A 453 6.65 -12.65 17.65
CA ILE A 453 6.73 -12.71 19.12
C ILE A 453 6.94 -11.30 19.70
N LEU A 454 7.84 -10.50 19.12
CA LEU A 454 8.09 -9.13 19.56
C LEU A 454 6.83 -8.26 19.43
N PHE A 455 6.10 -8.34 18.29
CA PHE A 455 4.83 -7.62 18.11
C PHE A 455 3.75 -8.08 19.09
N ALA A 456 3.63 -9.37 19.33
CA ALA A 456 2.67 -9.91 20.29
C ALA A 456 2.96 -9.43 21.70
N VAL A 457 4.23 -9.45 22.14
CA VAL A 457 4.66 -8.95 23.45
C VAL A 457 4.38 -7.45 23.56
N TYR A 458 4.75 -6.68 22.52
CA TYR A 458 4.52 -5.23 22.54
C TYR A 458 3.02 -4.91 22.57
N TYR A 459 2.21 -5.54 21.71
CA TYR A 459 0.77 -5.32 21.66
C TYR A 459 0.08 -5.65 22.98
N LEU A 460 0.44 -6.78 23.62
CA LEU A 460 -0.20 -7.24 24.85
C LEU A 460 0.26 -6.48 26.10
N LYS A 461 1.53 -6.08 26.17
CA LYS A 461 2.11 -5.49 27.40
C LYS A 461 2.23 -3.97 27.37
N TYR A 462 2.56 -3.38 26.23
CA TYR A 462 3.03 -1.97 26.17
C TYR A 462 2.18 -1.07 25.28
N SER A 463 1.29 -1.63 24.42
CA SER A 463 0.54 -0.82 23.46
C SER A 463 -0.45 0.15 24.13
N ARG A 464 -0.71 1.27 23.47
CA ARG A 464 -1.73 2.26 23.87
C ARG A 464 -3.13 1.67 23.99
N LEU A 465 -3.42 0.60 23.26
CA LEU A 465 -4.69 -0.12 23.34
C LEU A 465 -4.88 -0.77 24.71
N ARG A 466 -3.84 -1.30 25.34
CA ARG A 466 -3.90 -1.89 26.66
C ARG A 466 -4.18 -0.88 27.77
N VAL A 467 -3.57 0.31 27.72
CA VAL A 467 -3.76 1.38 28.74
C VAL A 467 -5.23 1.80 28.79
N ARG A 468 -5.90 1.94 27.63
CA ARG A 468 -7.34 2.28 27.59
C ARG A 468 -8.28 1.16 28.07
N ARG A 469 -7.86 -0.11 27.96
CA ARG A 469 -8.67 -1.24 28.47
C ARG A 469 -8.79 -1.28 29.99
N LYS A 470 -7.82 -0.71 30.73
CA LYS A 470 -7.86 -0.61 32.21
C LYS A 470 -8.75 0.53 32.71
N ASN A 471 -9.02 1.53 31.85
CA ASN A 471 -9.77 2.74 32.20
C ASN A 471 -11.21 2.76 31.63
N SER A 472 -11.63 1.72 30.92
CA SER A 472 -13.01 1.50 30.46
C SER A 472 -13.67 0.39 31.24
#